data_88c6e45b5849edfa0ec42d14849343fa
#
_entry.id   88c6e45b5849edfa0ec42d14849343fa
#
_cell.length_a   1.000
_cell.length_b   1.000
_cell.length_c   1.000
_cell.angle_alpha   90.00
_cell.angle_beta   90.00
_cell.angle_gamma   90.00
#
_symmetry.space_group_name_H-M   'P 1'
#
loop_
_entity.id
_entity.type
_entity.pdbx_description
1 polymer ?
#
loop_
_entity_poly.entity_id
_entity_poly.type
_entity_poly.pdbx_seq_one_letter_code
_entity_poly.pdbx_strand_id
1 'polypeptide(L)'
;MTLHSLNQYGPEFQIKCISSLLSHKEFLVNIHDIISEEYFENPAHRWAIQEILKYYDKYHTTPELETLKIELQKVDNEVLQISIKEQLKKAFVASNEDLEYVK
;
A
#
# COMPACT_ATOMS: atom_id res chain seq x y z
N MET A 1 -18.16 -5.15 -8.07
CA MET A 1 -17.66 -4.60 -6.80
C MET A 1 -17.02 -3.26 -7.06
N THR A 2 -17.42 -2.27 -6.33
CA THR A 2 -16.88 -0.92 -6.49
C THR A 2 -15.85 -0.64 -5.41
N LEU A 3 -14.68 -0.10 -5.80
CA LEU A 3 -13.58 0.14 -4.87
C LEU A 3 -13.79 1.33 -3.95
N HIS A 4 -14.72 2.23 -4.27
CA HIS A 4 -14.97 3.38 -3.41
C HIS A 4 -15.69 3.02 -2.10
N SER A 5 -15.98 1.73 -1.89
CA SER A 5 -16.55 1.23 -0.64
C SER A 5 -15.51 0.65 0.31
N LEU A 6 -14.21 0.79 0.02
CA LEU A 6 -13.16 0.17 0.82
C LEU A 6 -13.21 0.54 2.30
N ASN A 7 -13.63 1.77 2.60
CA ASN A 7 -13.71 2.23 3.99
C ASN A 7 -14.70 1.43 4.83
N GLN A 8 -15.67 0.78 4.21
CA GLN A 8 -16.65 -0.05 4.89
C GLN A 8 -16.04 -1.32 5.50
N TYR A 9 -14.93 -1.77 4.95
CA TYR A 9 -14.30 -3.03 5.36
C TYR A 9 -13.27 -2.86 6.47
N GLY A 10 -12.98 -1.62 6.85
CA GLY A 10 -12.09 -1.33 7.95
C GLY A 10 -10.61 -1.33 7.58
N PRO A 11 -9.77 -0.92 8.56
CA PRO A 11 -8.34 -0.74 8.30
C PRO A 11 -7.59 -2.02 7.98
N GLU A 12 -8.01 -3.15 8.51
CA GLU A 12 -7.34 -4.42 8.22
C GLU A 12 -7.49 -4.82 6.77
N PHE A 13 -8.66 -4.58 6.19
CA PHE A 13 -8.89 -4.84 4.78
C PHE A 13 -8.02 -3.94 3.93
N GLN A 14 -7.90 -2.67 4.32
CA GLN A 14 -7.07 -1.71 3.59
C GLN A 14 -5.60 -2.12 3.63
N ILE A 15 -5.12 -2.61 4.77
CA ILE A 15 -3.75 -3.10 4.92
C ILE A 15 -3.53 -4.31 4.00
N LYS A 16 -4.48 -5.23 3.94
CA LYS A 16 -4.37 -6.38 3.06
C LYS A 16 -4.34 -5.98 1.59
N CYS A 17 -5.11 -4.96 1.23
CA CYS A 17 -5.10 -4.43 -0.12
C CYS A 17 -3.72 -3.88 -0.49
N ILE A 18 -3.12 -3.10 0.40
CA ILE A 18 -1.77 -2.56 0.21
C ILE A 18 -0.75 -3.69 0.13
N SER A 19 -0.88 -4.68 1.03
CA SER A 19 -0.01 -5.85 1.04
C SER A 19 -0.05 -6.59 -0.30
N SER A 20 -1.25 -6.77 -0.84
CA SER A 20 -1.43 -7.43 -2.14
C SER A 20 -0.79 -6.64 -3.27
N LEU A 21 -0.92 -5.32 -3.25
CA LEU A 21 -0.31 -4.46 -4.25
C LEU A 21 1.23 -4.54 -4.22
N LEU A 22 1.78 -4.72 -3.02
CA LEU A 22 3.23 -4.81 -2.84
C LEU A 22 3.78 -6.19 -3.16
N SER A 23 2.95 -7.24 -2.98
CA SER A 23 3.39 -8.64 -3.14
C SER A 23 3.08 -9.24 -4.50
N HIS A 24 2.00 -8.78 -5.12
CA HIS A 24 1.47 -9.38 -6.34
C HIS A 24 1.40 -8.36 -7.45
N LYS A 25 2.43 -8.34 -8.28
CA LYS A 25 2.52 -7.43 -9.42
C LYS A 25 1.30 -7.54 -10.33
N GLU A 26 0.79 -8.75 -10.54
CA GLU A 26 -0.37 -8.96 -11.40
C GLU A 26 -1.61 -8.26 -10.88
N PHE A 27 -1.79 -8.23 -9.56
CA PHE A 27 -2.89 -7.52 -8.94
C PHE A 27 -2.79 -6.03 -9.23
N LEU A 28 -1.60 -5.47 -9.08
CA LEU A 28 -1.35 -4.06 -9.36
C LEU A 28 -1.59 -3.73 -10.84
N VAL A 29 -1.11 -4.58 -11.73
CA VAL A 29 -1.32 -4.41 -13.18
C VAL A 29 -2.82 -4.33 -13.50
N ASN A 30 -3.63 -5.16 -12.84
CA ASN A 30 -5.04 -5.24 -13.12
C ASN A 30 -5.86 -4.08 -12.55
N ILE A 31 -5.42 -3.49 -11.43
CA ILE A 31 -6.26 -2.49 -10.75
C ILE A 31 -5.65 -1.09 -10.68
N HIS A 32 -4.43 -0.87 -11.21
CA HIS A 32 -3.75 0.42 -11.06
C HIS A 32 -4.53 1.59 -11.66
N ASP A 33 -5.37 1.34 -12.65
CA ASP A 33 -6.16 2.38 -13.31
C ASP A 33 -7.52 2.60 -12.66
N ILE A 34 -7.94 1.74 -11.74
CA ILE A 34 -9.22 1.87 -11.05
C ILE A 34 -9.09 2.18 -9.56
N ILE A 35 -7.95 1.88 -8.94
CA ILE A 35 -7.73 2.17 -7.53
C ILE A 35 -7.27 3.63 -7.39
N SER A 36 -7.76 4.29 -6.33
CA SER A 36 -7.40 5.67 -6.05
C SER A 36 -7.14 5.85 -4.56
N GLU A 37 -6.23 6.75 -4.22
CA GLU A 37 -5.96 7.10 -2.83
C GLU A 37 -7.20 7.57 -2.07
N GLU A 38 -8.16 8.13 -2.79
CA GLU A 38 -9.41 8.62 -2.21
C GLU A 38 -10.25 7.53 -1.55
N TYR A 39 -10.02 6.28 -1.93
CA TYR A 39 -10.75 5.15 -1.38
C TYR A 39 -10.27 4.75 0.02
N PHE A 40 -9.24 5.39 0.52
CA PHE A 40 -8.64 5.11 1.83
C PHE A 40 -8.80 6.32 2.75
N GLU A 41 -9.25 6.08 3.97
CA GLU A 41 -9.44 7.14 4.96
C GLU A 41 -8.15 7.51 5.67
N ASN A 42 -7.31 6.52 5.95
CA ASN A 42 -6.08 6.71 6.72
C ASN A 42 -5.04 7.43 5.86
N PRO A 43 -4.53 8.59 6.29
CA PRO A 43 -3.51 9.31 5.53
C PRO A 43 -2.26 8.49 5.23
N ALA A 44 -1.90 7.57 6.13
CA ALA A 44 -0.76 6.68 5.91
C ALA A 44 -1.03 5.71 4.76
N HIS A 45 -2.24 5.17 4.68
CA HIS A 45 -2.63 4.30 3.59
C HIS A 45 -2.69 5.07 2.27
N ARG A 46 -3.19 6.30 2.29
CA ARG A 46 -3.22 7.16 1.11
C ARG A 46 -1.81 7.40 0.58
N TRP A 47 -0.88 7.69 1.47
CA TRP A 47 0.50 7.89 1.09
C TRP A 47 1.06 6.64 0.41
N ALA A 48 0.82 5.48 1.00
CA ALA A 48 1.30 4.21 0.45
C ALA A 48 0.75 3.98 -0.96
N ILE A 49 -0.55 4.18 -1.15
CA ILE A 49 -1.19 4.02 -2.46
C ILE A 49 -0.60 4.99 -3.47
N GLN A 50 -0.43 6.26 -3.10
CA GLN A 50 0.18 7.27 -3.97
C GLN A 50 1.57 6.84 -4.44
N GLU A 51 2.40 6.37 -3.52
CA GLU A 51 3.77 5.97 -3.84
C GLU A 51 3.81 4.71 -4.70
N ILE A 52 2.93 3.75 -4.42
CA ILE A 52 2.84 2.52 -5.22
C ILE A 52 2.44 2.85 -6.66
N LEU A 53 1.40 3.66 -6.83
CA LEU A 53 0.91 4.02 -8.16
C LEU A 53 1.92 4.87 -8.94
N LYS A 54 2.57 5.80 -8.25
CA LYS A 54 3.60 6.65 -8.84
C LYS A 54 4.79 5.81 -9.32
N TYR A 55 5.21 4.86 -8.51
CA TYR A 55 6.31 3.97 -8.85
C TYR A 55 5.93 3.07 -10.03
N TYR A 56 4.72 2.52 -10.00
CA TYR A 56 4.22 1.68 -11.10
C TYR A 56 4.15 2.46 -12.41
N ASP A 57 3.67 3.69 -12.36
CA ASP A 57 3.56 4.54 -13.54
C ASP A 57 4.93 4.76 -14.20
N LYS A 58 5.97 4.84 -13.40
CA LYS A 58 7.32 5.09 -13.87
C LYS A 58 8.06 3.82 -14.27
N TYR A 59 7.93 2.75 -13.50
CA TYR A 59 8.74 1.54 -13.65
C TYR A 59 7.95 0.30 -14.04
N HIS A 60 6.63 0.36 -14.03
CA HIS A 60 5.72 -0.75 -14.35
C HIS A 60 5.91 -1.97 -13.45
N THR A 61 6.29 -1.74 -12.21
CA THR A 61 6.45 -2.81 -11.21
C THR A 61 6.14 -2.25 -9.81
N THR A 62 6.08 -3.14 -8.83
CA THR A 62 5.84 -2.74 -7.45
C THR A 62 7.11 -2.20 -6.82
N PRO A 63 7.01 -1.20 -5.93
CA PRO A 63 8.19 -0.72 -5.20
C PRO A 63 8.62 -1.70 -4.12
N GLU A 64 9.92 -1.73 -3.84
CA GLU A 64 10.46 -2.48 -2.74
C GLU A 64 10.40 -1.66 -1.45
N LEU A 65 10.52 -2.33 -0.30
CA LEU A 65 10.49 -1.66 0.99
C LEU A 65 11.56 -0.56 1.09
N GLU A 66 12.75 -0.83 0.58
CA GLU A 66 13.84 0.15 0.62
C GLU A 66 13.50 1.43 -0.15
N THR A 67 12.83 1.29 -1.28
CA THR A 67 12.37 2.41 -2.07
C THR A 67 11.36 3.25 -1.29
N LEU A 68 10.42 2.58 -0.63
CA LEU A 68 9.42 3.26 0.19
C LEU A 68 10.05 3.96 1.39
N LYS A 69 11.06 3.37 2.00
CA LYS A 69 11.78 3.99 3.11
C LYS A 69 12.46 5.30 2.70
N ILE A 70 13.06 5.32 1.51
CA ILE A 70 13.70 6.52 0.98
C ILE A 70 12.66 7.62 0.78
N GLU A 71 11.54 7.29 0.17
CA GLU A 71 10.47 8.27 -0.06
C GLU A 71 9.86 8.74 1.25
N LEU A 72 9.77 7.86 2.25
CA LEU A 72 9.24 8.21 3.57
C LEU A 72 10.06 9.29 4.26
N GLN A 73 11.37 9.28 4.07
CA GLN A 73 12.25 10.30 4.66
C GLN A 73 11.96 11.70 4.16
N LYS A 74 11.30 11.83 3.03
CA LYS A 74 10.94 13.11 2.43
C LYS A 74 9.64 13.71 3.00
N VAL A 75 8.92 12.95 3.83
CA VAL A 75 7.69 13.42 4.45
C VAL A 75 8.04 14.37 5.61
N ASP A 76 7.53 15.60 5.54
CA ASP A 76 7.85 16.64 6.53
C ASP A 76 7.16 16.47 7.88
N ASN A 77 6.06 15.76 7.92
CA ASN A 77 5.26 15.60 9.15
C ASN A 77 5.72 14.35 9.90
N GLU A 78 6.31 14.55 11.09
CA GLU A 78 6.81 13.44 11.90
C GLU A 78 5.73 12.46 12.34
N VAL A 79 4.55 12.97 12.70
CA VAL A 79 3.43 12.11 13.13
C VAL A 79 2.99 11.23 11.96
N LEU A 80 2.90 11.82 10.79
CA LEU A 80 2.54 11.08 9.59
C LEU A 80 3.62 10.06 9.22
N GLN A 81 4.90 10.41 9.33
CA GLN A 81 6.00 9.48 9.09
C GLN A 81 5.90 8.25 9.98
N ILE A 82 5.64 8.45 11.26
CA ILE A 82 5.51 7.35 12.21
C ILE A 82 4.32 6.46 11.85
N SER A 83 3.19 7.08 11.51
CA SER A 83 1.99 6.35 11.12
C SER A 83 2.23 5.53 9.85
N ILE A 84 2.85 6.12 8.85
CA ILE A 84 3.18 5.43 7.60
C ILE A 84 4.08 4.23 7.89
N LYS A 85 5.11 4.44 8.71
CA LYS A 85 6.07 3.40 9.06
C LYS A 85 5.36 2.19 9.70
N GLU A 86 4.44 2.46 10.63
CA GLU A 86 3.67 1.41 11.27
C GLU A 86 2.78 0.66 10.29
N GLN A 87 2.10 1.39 9.41
CA GLN A 87 1.20 0.77 8.44
C GLN A 87 1.96 -0.05 7.41
N LEU A 88 3.10 0.43 6.93
CA LEU A 88 3.93 -0.33 6.00
C LEU A 88 4.45 -1.60 6.65
N LYS A 89 4.86 -1.52 7.91
CA LYS A 89 5.31 -2.69 8.66
C LYS A 89 4.21 -3.75 8.72
N LYS A 90 2.99 -3.34 9.04
CA LYS A 90 1.84 -4.25 9.08
C LYS A 90 1.57 -4.88 7.72
N ALA A 91 1.65 -4.10 6.65
CA ALA A 91 1.41 -4.59 5.30
C ALA A 91 2.47 -5.64 4.89
N PHE A 92 3.73 -5.39 5.22
CA PHE A 92 4.80 -6.34 4.90
C PHE A 92 4.72 -7.60 5.75
N VAL A 93 4.32 -7.49 7.01
CA VAL A 93 4.10 -8.65 7.86
C VAL A 93 2.96 -9.50 7.33
N ALA A 94 1.85 -8.89 6.93
CA ALA A 94 0.72 -9.60 6.34
C ALA A 94 1.12 -10.34 5.07
N SER A 95 1.95 -9.71 4.23
CA SER A 95 2.47 -10.33 3.02
C SER A 95 3.30 -11.57 3.34
N ASN A 96 4.17 -11.48 4.34
CA ASN A 96 5.01 -12.60 4.75
C ASN A 96 4.18 -13.74 5.35
N GLU A 97 3.16 -13.42 6.12
CA GLU A 97 2.26 -14.42 6.69
C GLU A 97 1.53 -15.18 5.60
N ASP A 98 1.06 -14.47 4.58
CA ASP A 98 0.39 -15.10 3.45
C ASP A 98 1.32 -16.06 2.72
N LEU A 99 2.59 -15.70 2.56
CA LEU A 99 3.58 -16.57 1.92
C LEU A 99 3.84 -17.82 2.74
N GLU A 100 3.89 -17.70 4.05
CA GLU A 100 4.07 -18.86 4.94
C GLU A 100 2.87 -19.80 4.89
N TYR A 101 1.69 -19.25 4.77
CA TYR A 101 0.46 -20.02 4.72
C TYR A 101 0.35 -20.88 3.47
N VAL A 102 0.92 -20.44 2.39
CA VAL A 102 0.85 -21.13 1.10
C VAL A 102 1.80 -22.33 1.06
N LYS A 103 2.73 -22.37 1.94
CA LYS A 103 3.59 -23.54 2.06
C LYS A 103 2.81 -24.72 2.63
#